data_039b63845465aee23a87beca8f422f3a
#
_entry.id   039b63845465aee23a87beca8f422f3a
#
_cell.length_a   1.000
_cell.length_b   1.000
_cell.length_c   1.000
_cell.angle_alpha   90.00
_cell.angle_beta   90.00
_cell.angle_gamma   90.00
#
_symmetry.space_group_name_H-M   'P 1'
#
loop_
_entity.id
_entity.type
_entity.pdbx_description
1 polymer ?
#
loop_
_entity_poly.entity_id
_entity_poly.type
_entity_poly.pdbx_seq_one_letter_code
_entity_poly.pdbx_strand_id
1 'polypeptide(L)'
;MRWKLTTLIENHVDKEERYMCEHGLAILIESENQEEQVCLLMDTGQSGIFYENAAKMGISLENLSALLISHAHYDHAGGVKRLIEEETIRKVYV
;
A
#
# COMPACT_ATOMS: atom_id res chain seq x y z
N MET A 1 -6.46 2.69 21.28
CA MET A 1 -5.69 2.38 20.04
C MET A 1 -6.33 3.08 18.86
N ARG A 2 -5.55 3.76 18.07
CA ARG A 2 -6.03 4.42 16.85
C ARG A 2 -5.48 3.72 15.63
N TRP A 3 -6.26 3.72 14.58
CA TRP A 3 -5.85 3.22 13.28
C TRP A 3 -5.86 4.35 12.27
N LYS A 4 -4.84 4.38 11.43
CA LYS A 4 -4.76 5.32 10.33
C LYS A 4 -4.81 4.55 9.02
N LEU A 5 -5.70 4.95 8.15
CA LEU A 5 -5.83 4.38 6.81
C LEU A 5 -5.38 5.41 5.79
N THR A 6 -4.45 5.02 4.93
CA THR A 6 -3.98 5.89 3.86
C THR A 6 -4.20 5.20 2.52
N THR A 7 -4.97 5.82 1.65
CA THR A 7 -5.21 5.30 0.30
C THR A 7 -4.02 5.65 -0.57
N LEU A 8 -3.28 4.66 -1.03
CA LEU A 8 -2.13 4.86 -1.92
C LEU A 8 -2.53 4.80 -3.38
N ILE A 9 -3.49 3.96 -3.73
CA ILE A 9 -4.01 3.82 -5.09
C ILE A 9 -5.52 3.76 -5.04
N GLU A 10 -6.15 4.54 -5.88
CA GLU A 10 -7.58 4.45 -6.15
C GLU A 10 -7.85 4.85 -7.59
N ASN A 11 -9.08 4.62 -8.05
CA ASN A 11 -9.46 4.79 -9.45
C ASN A 11 -9.87 6.23 -9.80
N HIS A 12 -9.58 7.20 -8.94
CA HIS A 12 -9.90 8.60 -9.15
C HIS A 12 -8.66 9.46 -9.19
N VAL A 13 -8.66 10.44 -10.10
CA VAL A 13 -7.58 11.43 -10.19
C VAL A 13 -7.66 12.38 -9.01
N ASP A 14 -6.53 12.61 -8.34
CA ASP A 14 -6.40 13.66 -7.33
C ASP A 14 -6.63 15.02 -7.98
N LYS A 15 -7.44 15.88 -7.34
CA LYS A 15 -7.79 17.22 -7.87
C LYS A 15 -6.58 18.08 -8.23
N GLU A 16 -5.49 17.91 -7.48
CA GLU A 16 -4.26 18.66 -7.70
C GLU A 16 -3.24 17.88 -8.51
N GLU A 17 -3.61 16.70 -8.98
CA GLU A 17 -2.77 15.80 -9.76
C GLU A 17 -1.41 15.50 -9.10
N ARG A 18 -1.37 15.53 -7.77
CA ARG A 18 -0.15 15.26 -7.00
C ARG A 18 0.24 13.79 -7.01
N TYR A 19 -0.75 12.91 -7.12
CA TYR A 19 -0.56 11.47 -7.05
C TYR A 19 -1.07 10.81 -8.31
N MET A 20 -0.41 9.71 -8.66
CA MET A 20 -0.84 8.92 -9.80
C MET A 20 -2.03 8.05 -9.42
N CYS A 21 -2.92 7.84 -10.36
CA CYS A 21 -4.05 6.92 -10.18
C CYS A 21 -3.98 5.81 -11.21
N GLU A 22 -4.60 4.69 -10.87
CA GLU A 22 -4.79 3.59 -11.81
C GLU A 22 -6.00 2.77 -11.37
N HIS A 23 -6.48 1.90 -12.25
CA HIS A 23 -7.54 0.98 -11.89
C HIS A 23 -7.01 0.02 -10.83
N GLY A 24 -7.61 0.04 -9.64
CA GLY A 24 -7.16 -0.81 -8.55
C GLY A 24 -7.26 -0.13 -7.20
N LEU A 25 -6.73 -0.80 -6.20
CA LEU A 25 -6.77 -0.34 -4.82
C LEU A 25 -5.48 -0.69 -4.11
N ALA A 26 -5.00 0.20 -3.25
CA ALA A 26 -3.93 -0.08 -2.29
C ALA A 26 -4.15 0.82 -1.08
N ILE A 27 -4.27 0.22 0.10
CA ILE A 27 -4.52 0.94 1.35
C ILE A 27 -3.46 0.55 2.37
N LEU A 28 -2.80 1.55 2.94
CA LEU A 28 -1.88 1.35 4.04
C LEU A 28 -2.65 1.48 5.35
N ILE A 29 -2.50 0.50 6.22
CA ILE A 29 -3.17 0.44 7.53
C ILE A 29 -2.10 0.49 8.61
N GLU A 30 -2.13 1.54 9.40
CA GLU A 30 -1.13 1.75 10.45
C GLU A 30 -1.80 1.87 11.81
N SER A 31 -1.22 1.24 12.83
CA SER A 31 -1.63 1.50 14.21
C SER A 31 -0.87 2.73 14.73
N GLU A 32 -1.55 3.56 15.49
CA GLU A 32 -0.95 4.73 16.13
C GLU A 32 -0.57 4.43 17.59
N ASN A 33 -0.46 3.17 17.95
CA ASN A 33 -0.05 2.78 19.28
C ASN A 33 1.49 2.81 19.37
N GLN A 34 2.01 3.51 20.37
CA GLN A 34 3.45 3.67 20.54
C GLN A 34 4.16 2.40 20.99
N GLU A 35 3.45 1.47 21.62
CA GLU A 35 4.05 0.24 22.15
C GLU A 35 4.19 -0.86 21.09
N GLU A 36 3.23 -0.98 20.20
CA GLU A 36 3.27 -1.92 19.08
C GLU A 36 2.88 -1.20 17.81
N GLN A 37 3.84 -1.07 16.93
CA GLN A 37 3.57 -0.49 15.61
C GLN A 37 3.25 -1.61 14.64
N VAL A 38 2.02 -1.61 14.15
CA VAL A 38 1.57 -2.52 13.10
C VAL A 38 1.37 -1.71 11.84
N CYS A 39 1.97 -2.16 10.75
CA CYS A 39 1.86 -1.53 9.46
C CYS A 39 1.53 -2.61 8.43
N LEU A 40 0.34 -2.52 7.86
CA LEU A 40 -0.17 -3.50 6.89
C LEU A 40 -0.47 -2.81 5.57
N LEU A 41 -0.14 -3.46 4.48
CA LEU A 41 -0.59 -3.01 3.16
C LEU A 41 -1.69 -3.96 2.70
N MET A 42 -2.86 -3.41 2.37
CA MET A 42 -3.95 -4.17 1.77
C MET A 42 -4.01 -3.83 0.28
N ASP A 43 -3.77 -4.83 -0.53
CA ASP A 43 -3.71 -4.75 -1.99
C ASP A 43 -2.59 -3.82 -2.49
N THR A 44 -2.28 -3.87 -3.76
CA THR A 44 -1.11 -3.21 -4.32
C THR A 44 -1.41 -2.39 -5.57
N GLY A 45 -2.67 -2.34 -6.00
CA GLY A 45 -2.99 -1.75 -7.28
C GLY A 45 -2.55 -2.64 -8.44
N GLN A 46 -2.56 -2.08 -9.62
CA GLN A 46 -2.31 -2.79 -10.87
C GLN A 46 -0.82 -2.91 -11.20
N SER A 47 -0.04 -1.89 -10.87
CA SER A 47 1.38 -1.83 -11.19
C SER A 47 2.20 -1.49 -9.94
N GLY A 48 3.30 -0.85 -10.05
CA GLY A 48 4.11 -0.44 -8.91
C GLY A 48 3.93 1.00 -8.48
N ILE A 49 2.95 1.73 -9.05
CA ILE A 49 2.86 3.17 -8.77
C ILE A 49 2.41 3.50 -7.35
N PHE A 50 1.82 2.54 -6.61
CA PHE A 50 1.55 2.75 -5.19
C PHE A 50 2.82 3.12 -4.42
N TYR A 51 3.94 2.56 -4.83
CA TYR A 51 5.24 2.81 -4.21
C TYR A 51 5.67 4.27 -4.43
N GLU A 52 5.48 4.78 -5.65
CA GLU A 52 5.77 6.17 -5.98
C GLU A 52 4.87 7.12 -5.18
N ASN A 53 3.58 6.80 -5.07
CA ASN A 53 2.64 7.60 -4.31
C ASN A 53 3.02 7.63 -2.82
N ALA A 54 3.40 6.50 -2.24
CA ALA A 54 3.88 6.45 -0.86
C ALA A 54 5.09 7.36 -0.66
N ALA A 55 6.05 7.32 -1.58
CA ALA A 55 7.22 8.18 -1.52
C ALA A 55 6.85 9.67 -1.55
N LYS A 56 5.90 10.04 -2.41
CA LYS A 56 5.42 11.44 -2.49
C LYS A 56 4.72 11.88 -1.21
N MET A 57 4.10 10.97 -0.50
CA MET A 57 3.45 11.24 0.79
C MET A 57 4.43 11.24 1.95
N GLY A 58 5.70 10.94 1.71
CA GLY A 58 6.70 10.82 2.76
C GLY A 58 6.56 9.56 3.60
N ILE A 59 5.92 8.53 3.05
CA ILE A 59 5.67 7.27 3.75
C ILE A 59 6.71 6.24 3.35
N SER A 60 7.39 5.65 4.34
CA SER A 60 8.29 4.53 4.12
C SER A 60 7.53 3.21 4.27
N LEU A 61 7.74 2.30 3.34
CA LEU A 61 7.17 0.96 3.38
C LEU A 61 8.15 -0.09 3.93
N GLU A 62 9.28 0.35 4.48
CA GLU A 62 10.29 -0.55 5.05
C GLU A 62 9.78 -1.40 6.21
N ASN A 63 8.85 -0.86 6.97
CA ASN A 63 8.38 -1.48 8.21
C ASN A 63 7.07 -2.23 8.06
N LEU A 64 6.73 -2.67 6.85
CA LEU A 64 5.53 -3.45 6.64
C LEU A 64 5.59 -4.77 7.42
N SER A 65 4.58 -5.00 8.25
CA SER A 65 4.43 -6.25 8.99
C SER A 65 3.90 -7.36 8.10
N ALA A 66 2.99 -7.03 7.20
CA ALA A 66 2.37 -8.00 6.30
C ALA A 66 1.73 -7.31 5.10
N LEU A 67 1.52 -8.10 4.07
CA LEU A 67 0.73 -7.75 2.89
C LEU A 67 -0.53 -8.59 2.90
N LEU A 68 -1.68 -7.95 2.72
CA LEU A 68 -2.99 -8.61 2.62
C LEU A 68 -3.50 -8.45 1.19
N ILE A 69 -3.81 -9.55 0.54
CA ILE A 69 -4.39 -9.51 -0.81
C ILE A 69 -5.84 -9.95 -0.71
N SER A 70 -6.77 -9.04 -1.03
CA SER A 70 -8.19 -9.30 -0.93
C SER A 70 -8.65 -10.36 -1.94
N HIS A 71 -8.08 -10.32 -3.14
CA HIS A 71 -8.29 -11.32 -4.18
C HIS A 71 -7.20 -11.16 -5.24
N ALA A 72 -6.95 -12.19 -6.03
CA ALA A 72 -5.80 -12.27 -6.92
C ALA A 72 -6.00 -11.61 -8.29
N HIS A 73 -6.92 -10.64 -8.41
CA HIS A 73 -7.07 -9.88 -9.64
C HIS A 73 -5.91 -8.89 -9.82
N TYR A 74 -5.53 -8.65 -11.06
CA TYR A 74 -4.36 -7.83 -11.37
C TYR A 74 -4.44 -6.40 -10.80
N ASP A 75 -5.63 -5.84 -10.68
CA ASP A 75 -5.84 -4.49 -10.17
C ASP A 75 -5.67 -4.39 -8.64
N HIS A 76 -5.53 -5.52 -7.96
CA HIS A 76 -5.27 -5.58 -6.52
C HIS A 76 -3.94 -6.23 -6.17
N ALA A 77 -3.45 -7.13 -7.02
CA ALA A 77 -2.24 -7.90 -6.76
C ALA A 77 -1.09 -7.60 -7.74
N GLY A 78 -1.32 -6.78 -8.76
CA GLY A 78 -0.34 -6.54 -9.81
C GLY A 78 0.93 -5.84 -9.33
N GLY A 79 0.87 -5.13 -8.21
CA GLY A 79 2.02 -4.42 -7.66
C GLY A 79 2.89 -5.25 -6.71
N VAL A 80 2.55 -6.50 -6.46
CA VAL A 80 3.30 -7.36 -5.52
C VAL A 80 4.77 -7.47 -5.92
N LYS A 81 5.04 -7.60 -7.21
CA LYS A 81 6.41 -7.69 -7.71
C LYS A 81 7.24 -6.46 -7.31
N ARG A 82 6.69 -5.26 -7.46
CA ARG A 82 7.39 -4.02 -7.07
C ARG A 82 7.73 -4.02 -5.59
N LEU A 83 6.78 -4.46 -4.76
CA LEU A 83 6.98 -4.49 -3.33
C LEU A 83 8.08 -5.49 -2.94
N ILE A 84 8.10 -6.65 -3.56
CA ILE A 84 9.13 -7.67 -3.30
C ILE A 84 10.52 -7.17 -3.73
N GLU A 85 10.60 -6.45 -4.83
CA GLU A 85 11.87 -5.92 -5.33
C GLU A 85 12.44 -4.82 -4.44
N GLU A 86 11.57 -4.01 -3.85
CA GLU A 86 11.99 -2.83 -3.09
C GLU A 86 12.10 -3.09 -1.58
N GLU A 87 11.30 -4.01 -1.06
CA GLU A 87 11.20 -4.23 0.37
C GLU A 87 11.21 -5.72 0.71
N THR A 88 11.63 -6.04 1.95
CA THR A 88 11.54 -7.39 2.48
C THR A 88 10.22 -7.56 3.20
N ILE A 89 9.38 -8.45 2.70
CA ILE A 89 8.08 -8.75 3.31
C ILE A 89 8.17 -10.09 4.00
N ARG A 90 7.72 -10.15 5.25
CA ARG A 90 7.77 -11.38 6.05
C ARG A 90 6.55 -12.25 5.87
N LYS A 91 5.39 -11.65 5.62
CA LYS A 91 4.12 -12.39 5.57
C LYS A 91 3.24 -11.83 4.46
N VAL A 92 2.65 -12.73 3.70
CA VAL A 92 1.65 -12.39 2.69
C VAL A 92 0.41 -13.23 2.99
N TYR A 93 -0.73 -12.57 3.13
CA TYR A 93 -2.02 -13.23 3.34
C TYR A 93 -2.89 -13.01 2.12
N VAL A 94 -3.48 -14.09 1.67
CA VAL A 94 -4.33 -14.07 0.47
C VAL A 94 -5.75 -14.49 0.83
#